data_89540e0e82a1f92f8fbd44f4018e6102
#
_entry.id   89540e0e82a1f92f8fbd44f4018e6102
#
_cell.length_a   1.000
_cell.length_b   1.000
_cell.length_c   1.000
_cell.angle_alpha   90.00
_cell.angle_beta   90.00
_cell.angle_gamma   90.00
#
_symmetry.space_group_name_H-M   'P 1'
#
loop_
_entity.id
_entity.type
_entity.pdbx_description
1 polymer ?
#
loop_
_entity_poly.entity_id
_entity_poly.type
_entity_poly.pdbx_seq_one_letter_code
_entity_poly.pdbx_strand_id
1 'polypeptide(L)'
;MAAHWKPPRNDGAVASCHAGAVGPEHTAPAVEHPSRHLRQELGLTDLVLTQILYVVGVSWVGTASKLGTSQIPFWLAAMALFYLPQAIVVVHLSRRFPLEGGLYQWTKLGLGQALAFLVGWNLWLYAIVLLGSFGLQVANALVYAIGPSAQWLSGNHLFIGAISGGLLGALVVVAVLGLRTAKWVHNAGAVLLLGAFALLLVLPAINVWRGTLRAYHPLTMTAPALTLFNLNIFGKLAVGGLSGFEYVAVLAGETRDAGRNIARSVIIAAPIIALMFILGTSAVQALTPQDQVDLIGPIPQAFRNGMGSGAAAILIPFAVLAVTARTIGNSSLLFTGTSRMPMVAGWDRLIPPWFSRLHDRYRTPVNSVAFIGACALAFAFAGMLGAGEQEAFQLLESAASILYGLTYLVLFAIPLVGLARTGRRAPGWIRAVSIAGFATTALFVVLSVLPIVAVDSRTVFAVKIAATVIGLNLIGVVLYRRGRTRAG
;
A
#
# COMPACT_ATOMS: atom_id res chain seq x y z
N MET A 1 19.62 -24.68 39.28
CA MET A 1 19.48 -23.59 40.27
C MET A 1 18.48 -22.57 39.70
N ALA A 2 17.22 -22.68 40.14
CA ALA A 2 16.14 -21.78 39.73
C ALA A 2 15.92 -20.78 40.86
N ALA A 3 16.14 -19.51 40.58
CA ALA A 3 15.87 -18.42 41.52
C ALA A 3 14.47 -17.87 41.28
N HIS A 4 13.56 -18.10 42.22
CA HIS A 4 12.24 -17.49 42.30
C HIS A 4 12.32 -16.01 42.64
N TRP A 5 11.86 -15.16 41.72
CA TRP A 5 11.64 -13.74 42.02
C TRP A 5 10.21 -13.54 42.57
N LYS A 6 10.08 -12.98 43.80
CA LYS A 6 8.83 -12.55 44.40
C LYS A 6 8.75 -11.01 44.37
N PRO A 7 7.59 -10.41 44.00
CA PRO A 7 7.42 -8.96 44.07
C PRO A 7 7.24 -8.47 45.52
N PRO A 8 7.65 -7.23 45.88
CA PRO A 8 7.50 -6.66 47.22
C PRO A 8 6.05 -6.31 47.52
N ARG A 9 5.62 -6.53 48.80
CA ARG A 9 4.36 -6.11 49.36
C ARG A 9 4.36 -4.61 49.63
N ASN A 10 3.28 -3.95 49.28
CA ASN A 10 2.97 -2.57 49.69
C ASN A 10 2.42 -2.59 51.13
N ASP A 11 3.18 -2.09 52.08
CA ASP A 11 2.67 -1.69 53.41
C ASP A 11 2.61 -0.17 53.44
N GLY A 12 1.42 0.31 53.78
CA GLY A 12 1.13 1.72 53.81
C GLY A 12 1.81 2.48 54.96
N ALA A 13 2.22 3.70 54.64
CA ALA A 13 2.43 4.74 55.65
C ALA A 13 2.01 6.09 55.05
N VAL A 14 0.99 6.65 55.59
CA VAL A 14 0.53 8.05 55.39
C VAL A 14 1.50 8.97 56.06
N ALA A 15 2.16 9.86 55.29
CA ALA A 15 2.84 11.02 55.85
C ALA A 15 2.44 12.28 55.09
N SER A 16 1.69 13.13 55.72
CA SER A 16 1.37 14.49 55.32
C SER A 16 2.60 15.39 55.41
N CYS A 17 2.96 16.10 54.33
CA CYS A 17 3.83 17.29 54.40
C CYS A 17 3.57 18.27 53.25
N HIS A 18 3.10 19.42 53.60
CA HIS A 18 3.30 20.78 53.09
C HIS A 18 3.31 21.10 51.60
N ALA A 19 2.37 21.97 51.26
CA ALA A 19 2.24 22.73 50.02
C ALA A 19 3.49 23.59 49.76
N GLY A 20 4.17 23.29 48.64
CA GLY A 20 5.10 24.17 47.95
C GLY A 20 4.59 24.38 46.53
N ALA A 21 4.40 25.64 46.13
CA ALA A 21 3.93 26.01 44.81
C ALA A 21 4.87 25.52 43.72
N VAL A 22 4.43 24.54 42.92
CA VAL A 22 5.08 24.06 41.71
C VAL A 22 4.36 24.73 40.54
N GLY A 23 5.15 25.42 39.69
CA GLY A 23 4.69 26.04 38.46
C GLY A 23 4.05 25.01 37.49
N PRO A 24 3.43 25.45 36.39
CA PRO A 24 2.60 24.58 35.56
C PRO A 24 3.48 23.48 34.93
N GLU A 25 3.42 22.26 35.47
CA GLU A 25 3.90 21.05 34.81
C GLU A 25 3.23 20.95 33.48
N HIS A 26 4.05 20.96 32.41
CA HIS A 26 3.64 20.48 31.09
C HIS A 26 3.28 18.99 31.22
N THR A 27 2.04 18.70 31.61
CA THR A 27 1.49 17.36 31.53
C THR A 27 1.60 16.89 30.08
N ALA A 28 2.47 15.90 29.83
CA ALA A 28 2.50 15.20 28.56
C ALA A 28 1.08 14.70 28.27
N PRO A 29 0.57 14.88 27.03
CA PRO A 29 -0.78 14.47 26.69
C PRO A 29 -0.94 12.99 26.99
N ALA A 30 -1.95 12.63 27.77
CA ALA A 30 -2.28 11.26 28.11
C ALA A 30 -2.40 10.44 26.83
N VAL A 31 -1.58 9.40 26.70
CA VAL A 31 -1.65 8.45 25.59
C VAL A 31 -2.90 7.60 25.84
N GLU A 32 -3.98 7.93 25.16
CA GLU A 32 -5.17 7.07 25.14
C GLU A 32 -4.78 5.75 24.45
N HIS A 33 -5.01 4.62 25.13
CA HIS A 33 -4.83 3.26 24.62
C HIS A 33 -6.19 2.68 24.15
N PRO A 34 -6.60 2.90 22.88
CA PRO A 34 -7.86 2.37 22.36
C PRO A 34 -7.84 0.86 22.11
N SER A 35 -6.67 0.22 22.09
CA SER A 35 -6.46 -1.16 21.63
C SER A 35 -6.96 -2.27 22.56
N ARG A 36 -7.33 -1.97 23.78
CA ARG A 36 -7.84 -3.00 24.74
C ARG A 36 -9.09 -3.75 24.27
N HIS A 37 -9.72 -3.32 23.17
CA HIS A 37 -10.95 -3.90 22.62
C HIS A 37 -10.76 -4.72 21.33
N LEU A 38 -9.55 -4.72 20.73
CA LEU A 38 -9.28 -5.47 19.50
C LEU A 38 -8.77 -6.88 19.83
N ARG A 39 -9.25 -7.89 19.08
CA ARG A 39 -8.77 -9.27 19.24
C ARG A 39 -7.45 -9.45 18.52
N GLN A 40 -6.43 -10.01 19.18
CA GLN A 40 -5.14 -10.33 18.58
C GLN A 40 -5.25 -11.63 17.77
N GLU A 41 -5.52 -11.51 16.48
CA GLU A 41 -5.78 -12.62 15.57
C GLU A 41 -4.58 -12.95 14.66
N LEU A 42 -3.62 -12.00 14.48
CA LEU A 42 -2.54 -12.11 13.49
C LEU A 42 -1.25 -12.67 14.11
N GLY A 43 -0.71 -13.75 13.50
CA GLY A 43 0.60 -14.32 13.82
C GLY A 43 1.69 -13.87 12.84
N LEU A 44 2.92 -14.37 13.02
CA LEU A 44 4.07 -14.07 12.15
C LEU A 44 3.80 -14.44 10.68
N THR A 45 3.26 -15.63 10.43
CA THR A 45 2.94 -16.09 9.06
C THR A 45 1.91 -15.20 8.40
N ASP A 46 0.85 -14.81 9.15
CA ASP A 46 -0.17 -13.90 8.62
C ASP A 46 0.45 -12.56 8.24
N LEU A 47 1.40 -12.05 9.02
CA LEU A 47 2.09 -10.79 8.73
C LEU A 47 3.02 -10.89 7.52
N VAL A 48 3.76 -12.01 7.36
CA VAL A 48 4.61 -12.24 6.17
C VAL A 48 3.75 -12.28 4.91
N LEU A 49 2.67 -13.08 4.93
CA LEU A 49 1.73 -13.17 3.81
C LEU A 49 1.06 -11.83 3.52
N THR A 50 0.70 -11.08 4.56
CA THR A 50 0.13 -9.72 4.42
C THR A 50 1.11 -8.76 3.76
N GLN A 51 2.41 -8.80 4.15
CA GLN A 51 3.45 -7.97 3.52
C GLN A 51 3.61 -8.32 2.04
N ILE A 52 3.71 -9.59 1.71
CA ILE A 52 3.84 -10.03 0.32
C ILE A 52 2.60 -9.63 -0.48
N LEU A 53 1.40 -9.89 0.04
CA LEU A 53 0.14 -9.56 -0.61
C LEU A 53 -0.01 -8.05 -0.86
N TYR A 54 0.38 -7.24 0.12
CA TYR A 54 0.24 -5.78 0.06
C TYR A 54 1.25 -5.16 -0.91
N VAL A 55 2.53 -5.51 -0.78
CA VAL A 55 3.63 -4.89 -1.53
C VAL A 55 3.69 -5.39 -2.97
N VAL A 56 3.55 -6.72 -3.21
CA VAL A 56 3.71 -7.27 -4.57
C VAL A 56 2.49 -6.97 -5.44
N GLY A 57 2.50 -5.78 -6.06
CA GLY A 57 1.53 -5.37 -7.07
C GLY A 57 1.84 -5.95 -8.44
N VAL A 58 0.83 -6.57 -9.06
CA VAL A 58 0.98 -7.19 -10.41
C VAL A 58 1.33 -6.14 -11.47
N SER A 59 0.71 -4.95 -11.41
CA SER A 59 0.94 -3.83 -12.34
C SER A 59 2.38 -3.32 -12.31
N TRP A 60 3.07 -3.41 -11.16
CA TRP A 60 4.46 -2.94 -11.05
C TRP A 60 5.44 -3.78 -11.84
N VAL A 61 5.15 -5.08 -12.02
CA VAL A 61 5.93 -5.97 -12.92
C VAL A 61 5.80 -5.49 -14.36
N GLY A 62 4.60 -5.12 -14.81
CA GLY A 62 4.36 -4.54 -16.13
C GLY A 62 5.01 -3.17 -16.30
N THR A 63 4.90 -2.31 -15.28
CA THR A 63 5.56 -0.99 -15.27
C THR A 63 7.08 -1.13 -15.41
N ALA A 64 7.70 -2.04 -14.64
CA ALA A 64 9.13 -2.31 -14.71
C ALA A 64 9.55 -2.92 -16.07
N SER A 65 8.69 -3.70 -16.72
CA SER A 65 8.97 -4.29 -18.03
C SER A 65 9.24 -3.24 -19.10
N LYS A 66 8.70 -2.02 -18.96
CA LYS A 66 8.99 -0.88 -19.85
C LYS A 66 10.45 -0.41 -19.83
N LEU A 67 11.24 -0.83 -18.82
CA LEU A 67 12.67 -0.53 -18.71
C LEU A 67 13.56 -1.52 -19.49
N GLY A 68 13.00 -2.59 -20.05
CA GLY A 68 13.78 -3.64 -20.71
C GLY A 68 14.79 -4.27 -19.73
N THR A 69 15.97 -4.63 -20.23
CA THR A 69 17.05 -5.25 -19.45
C THR A 69 17.66 -4.34 -18.37
N SER A 70 17.37 -3.03 -18.37
CA SER A 70 17.76 -2.12 -17.30
C SER A 70 16.86 -2.18 -16.06
N GLN A 71 15.80 -3.00 -16.06
CA GLN A 71 14.87 -3.12 -14.93
C GLN A 71 15.56 -3.56 -13.62
N ILE A 72 16.56 -4.44 -13.70
CA ILE A 72 17.24 -4.95 -12.50
C ILE A 72 18.00 -3.83 -11.76
N PRO A 73 18.89 -3.05 -12.40
CA PRO A 73 19.51 -1.88 -11.76
C PRO A 73 18.49 -0.91 -11.16
N PHE A 74 17.36 -0.66 -11.82
CA PHE A 74 16.34 0.23 -11.29
C PHE A 74 15.61 -0.37 -10.07
N TRP A 75 15.31 -1.68 -10.04
CA TRP A 75 14.78 -2.35 -8.87
C TRP A 75 15.76 -2.30 -7.69
N LEU A 76 17.03 -2.62 -7.94
CA LEU A 76 18.08 -2.55 -6.90
C LEU A 76 18.24 -1.11 -6.36
N ALA A 77 18.23 -0.11 -7.24
CA ALA A 77 18.27 1.29 -6.84
C ALA A 77 17.02 1.69 -6.01
N ALA A 78 15.82 1.25 -6.43
CA ALA A 78 14.58 1.51 -5.69
C ALA A 78 14.62 0.87 -4.28
N MET A 79 15.14 -0.36 -4.19
CA MET A 79 15.35 -1.02 -2.90
C MET A 79 16.36 -0.28 -2.02
N ALA A 80 17.49 0.15 -2.58
CA ALA A 80 18.53 0.84 -1.83
C ALA A 80 18.13 2.26 -1.41
N LEU A 81 17.45 3.01 -2.29
CA LEU A 81 17.17 4.45 -2.09
C LEU A 81 15.81 4.72 -1.46
N PHE A 82 14.88 3.74 -1.44
CA PHE A 82 13.56 3.93 -0.86
C PHE A 82 13.17 2.80 0.10
N TYR A 83 13.23 1.51 -0.32
CA TYR A 83 12.74 0.39 0.48
C TYR A 83 13.53 0.19 1.78
N LEU A 84 14.84 0.17 1.73
CA LEU A 84 15.68 0.10 2.92
C LEU A 84 15.56 1.36 3.79
N PRO A 85 15.62 2.60 3.23
CA PRO A 85 15.36 3.81 3.99
C PRO A 85 14.05 3.81 4.76
N GLN A 86 12.93 3.45 4.14
CA GLN A 86 11.64 3.41 4.85
C GLN A 86 11.65 2.38 5.98
N ALA A 87 12.20 1.18 5.74
CA ALA A 87 12.29 0.13 6.75
C ALA A 87 13.11 0.59 7.97
N ILE A 88 14.27 1.19 7.71
CA ILE A 88 15.18 1.72 8.76
C ILE A 88 14.46 2.81 9.56
N VAL A 89 13.82 3.78 8.90
CA VAL A 89 13.14 4.89 9.55
C VAL A 89 11.93 4.39 10.35
N VAL A 90 11.11 3.51 9.79
CA VAL A 90 9.96 2.93 10.49
C VAL A 90 10.41 2.14 11.72
N VAL A 91 11.43 1.28 11.60
CA VAL A 91 11.96 0.51 12.73
C VAL A 91 12.56 1.45 13.80
N HIS A 92 13.29 2.49 13.38
CA HIS A 92 13.86 3.47 14.31
C HIS A 92 12.78 4.22 15.11
N LEU A 93 11.73 4.69 14.42
CA LEU A 93 10.62 5.41 15.03
C LEU A 93 9.76 4.48 15.90
N SER A 94 9.45 3.26 15.46
CA SER A 94 8.67 2.29 16.23
C SER A 94 9.36 1.87 17.53
N ARG A 95 10.70 1.69 17.52
CA ARG A 95 11.46 1.37 18.73
C ARG A 95 11.54 2.56 19.70
N ARG A 96 11.58 3.77 19.19
CA ARG A 96 11.74 4.97 20.00
C ARG A 96 10.43 5.52 20.52
N PHE A 97 9.37 5.36 19.76
CA PHE A 97 8.01 5.80 20.03
C PHE A 97 7.04 4.66 19.67
N PRO A 98 6.89 3.66 20.55
CA PRO A 98 5.99 2.52 20.31
C PRO A 98 4.52 2.94 20.53
N LEU A 99 4.04 3.88 19.69
CA LEU A 99 2.70 4.45 19.78
C LEU A 99 1.78 3.77 18.75
N GLU A 100 0.55 3.48 19.14
CA GLU A 100 -0.50 3.07 18.23
C GLU A 100 -0.87 4.21 17.28
N GLY A 101 -1.15 3.87 16.01
CA GLY A 101 -1.36 4.87 14.96
C GLY A 101 -0.08 5.29 14.23
N GLY A 102 1.08 4.71 14.56
CA GLY A 102 2.33 4.76 13.80
C GLY A 102 2.66 6.15 13.26
N LEU A 103 2.69 6.29 11.92
CA LEU A 103 3.08 7.52 11.23
C LEU A 103 2.27 8.75 11.65
N TYR A 104 0.97 8.62 11.94
CA TYR A 104 0.15 9.72 12.42
C TYR A 104 0.69 10.28 13.76
N GLN A 105 0.94 9.40 14.72
CA GLN A 105 1.42 9.80 16.05
C GLN A 105 2.84 10.35 16.00
N TRP A 106 3.74 9.74 15.23
CA TRP A 106 5.10 10.24 15.04
C TRP A 106 5.10 11.63 14.41
N THR A 107 4.21 11.87 13.44
CA THR A 107 4.03 13.20 12.84
C THR A 107 3.50 14.20 13.83
N LYS A 108 2.50 13.82 14.65
CA LYS A 108 1.91 14.68 15.68
C LYS A 108 2.96 15.15 16.69
N LEU A 109 3.79 14.23 17.17
CA LEU A 109 4.88 14.52 18.11
C LEU A 109 5.98 15.40 17.47
N GLY A 110 6.42 15.07 16.26
CA GLY A 110 7.56 15.72 15.62
C GLY A 110 7.20 17.01 14.89
N LEU A 111 6.07 17.04 14.17
CA LEU A 111 5.73 18.10 13.22
C LEU A 111 4.42 18.82 13.53
N GLY A 112 3.63 18.30 14.47
CA GLY A 112 2.42 18.92 14.97
C GLY A 112 1.12 18.35 14.39
N GLN A 113 -0.01 18.73 15.00
CA GLN A 113 -1.32 18.13 14.77
C GLN A 113 -1.87 18.37 13.34
N ALA A 114 -1.64 19.54 12.76
CA ALA A 114 -2.14 19.87 11.43
C ALA A 114 -1.53 18.94 10.36
N LEU A 115 -0.21 18.74 10.41
CA LEU A 115 0.48 17.86 9.47
C LEU A 115 0.15 16.39 9.73
N ALA A 116 -0.03 15.99 11.00
CA ALA A 116 -0.49 14.66 11.36
C ALA A 116 -1.87 14.36 10.76
N PHE A 117 -2.80 15.31 10.87
CA PHE A 117 -4.12 15.17 10.24
C PHE A 117 -4.00 14.97 8.72
N LEU A 118 -3.18 15.78 8.03
CA LEU A 118 -2.99 15.66 6.59
C LEU A 118 -2.32 14.33 6.20
N VAL A 119 -1.40 13.81 7.00
CA VAL A 119 -0.82 12.48 6.80
C VAL A 119 -1.88 11.39 6.86
N GLY A 120 -2.67 11.36 7.93
CA GLY A 120 -3.77 10.41 8.04
C GLY A 120 -4.79 10.58 6.92
N TRP A 121 -5.13 11.82 6.56
CA TRP A 121 -6.03 12.16 5.45
C TRP A 121 -5.52 11.62 4.11
N ASN A 122 -4.24 11.83 3.80
CA ASN A 122 -3.64 11.31 2.56
C ASN A 122 -3.56 9.78 2.54
N LEU A 123 -3.23 9.12 3.66
CA LEU A 123 -3.28 7.66 3.76
C LEU A 123 -4.68 7.11 3.52
N TRP A 124 -5.69 7.78 4.07
CA TRP A 124 -7.09 7.38 3.90
C TRP A 124 -7.56 7.55 2.45
N LEU A 125 -7.24 8.68 1.84
CA LEU A 125 -7.56 8.96 0.44
C LEU A 125 -6.81 8.05 -0.54
N TYR A 126 -5.52 7.81 -0.29
CA TYR A 126 -4.74 6.83 -1.07
C TYR A 126 -5.50 5.53 -1.22
N ALA A 127 -5.93 4.96 -0.10
CA ALA A 127 -6.61 3.69 -0.12
C ALA A 127 -7.97 3.75 -0.83
N ILE A 128 -8.75 4.82 -0.66
CA ILE A 128 -10.05 4.99 -1.32
C ILE A 128 -9.88 5.10 -2.85
N VAL A 129 -8.92 5.91 -3.31
CA VAL A 129 -8.67 6.11 -4.74
C VAL A 129 -8.12 4.82 -5.37
N LEU A 130 -7.20 4.14 -4.68
CA LEU A 130 -6.64 2.87 -5.15
C LEU A 130 -7.69 1.76 -5.25
N LEU A 131 -8.62 1.68 -4.27
CA LEU A 131 -9.75 0.74 -4.33
C LEU A 131 -10.59 0.93 -5.59
N GLY A 132 -10.71 2.15 -6.10
CA GLY A 132 -11.39 2.43 -7.36
C GLY A 132 -10.73 1.77 -8.58
N SER A 133 -9.41 1.51 -8.55
CA SER A 133 -8.69 0.87 -9.66
C SER A 133 -8.83 -0.66 -9.69
N PHE A 134 -9.18 -1.29 -8.56
CA PHE A 134 -9.19 -2.76 -8.49
C PHE A 134 -10.30 -3.41 -9.30
N GLY A 135 -11.42 -2.72 -9.49
CA GLY A 135 -12.48 -3.19 -10.40
C GLY A 135 -12.02 -3.32 -11.84
N LEU A 136 -11.22 -2.35 -12.33
CA LEU A 136 -10.57 -2.40 -13.64
C LEU A 136 -9.62 -3.61 -13.74
N GLN A 137 -8.82 -3.85 -12.70
CA GLN A 137 -7.88 -4.99 -12.68
C GLN A 137 -8.61 -6.33 -12.75
N VAL A 138 -9.71 -6.48 -11.99
CA VAL A 138 -10.51 -7.71 -11.99
C VAL A 138 -11.24 -7.88 -13.32
N ALA A 139 -11.82 -6.82 -13.89
CA ALA A 139 -12.47 -6.87 -15.19
C ALA A 139 -11.50 -7.27 -16.31
N ASN A 140 -10.32 -6.66 -16.36
CA ASN A 140 -9.26 -7.00 -17.30
C ASN A 140 -8.80 -8.47 -17.13
N ALA A 141 -8.59 -8.92 -15.90
CA ALA A 141 -8.21 -10.30 -15.62
C ALA A 141 -9.27 -11.31 -16.11
N LEU A 142 -10.55 -11.01 -15.92
CA LEU A 142 -11.64 -11.86 -16.42
C LEU A 142 -11.65 -11.97 -17.95
N VAL A 143 -11.36 -10.87 -18.66
CA VAL A 143 -11.20 -10.90 -20.12
C VAL A 143 -10.08 -11.85 -20.54
N TYR A 144 -8.95 -11.83 -19.83
CA TYR A 144 -7.87 -12.79 -20.07
C TYR A 144 -8.28 -14.23 -19.74
N ALA A 145 -9.06 -14.46 -18.69
CA ALA A 145 -9.51 -15.79 -18.30
C ALA A 145 -10.50 -16.39 -19.32
N ILE A 146 -11.44 -15.58 -19.83
CA ILE A 146 -12.44 -16.03 -20.83
C ILE A 146 -11.76 -16.27 -22.19
N GLY A 147 -10.87 -15.38 -22.61
CA GLY A 147 -10.09 -15.57 -23.82
C GLY A 147 -10.39 -14.54 -24.93
N PRO A 148 -9.86 -14.75 -26.17
CA PRO A 148 -9.97 -13.79 -27.27
C PRO A 148 -11.39 -13.36 -27.64
N SER A 149 -12.37 -14.24 -27.46
CA SER A 149 -13.79 -13.95 -27.70
C SER A 149 -14.38 -12.87 -26.80
N ALA A 150 -13.74 -12.62 -25.64
CA ALA A 150 -14.17 -11.61 -24.68
C ALA A 150 -13.42 -10.27 -24.80
N GLN A 151 -12.52 -10.10 -25.77
CA GLN A 151 -11.69 -8.90 -25.89
C GLN A 151 -12.52 -7.60 -26.01
N TRP A 152 -13.73 -7.67 -26.56
CA TRP A 152 -14.66 -6.55 -26.65
C TRP A 152 -15.16 -6.04 -25.30
N LEU A 153 -15.03 -6.84 -24.24
CA LEU A 153 -15.41 -6.47 -22.88
C LEU A 153 -14.37 -5.54 -22.21
N SER A 154 -13.11 -5.53 -22.66
CA SER A 154 -12.04 -4.75 -22.02
C SER A 154 -12.31 -3.24 -22.01
N GLY A 155 -12.95 -2.72 -23.10
CA GLY A 155 -13.38 -1.31 -23.16
C GLY A 155 -14.84 -1.06 -22.77
N ASN A 156 -15.56 -2.08 -22.30
CA ASN A 156 -16.98 -1.94 -22.02
C ASN A 156 -17.22 -1.37 -20.61
N HIS A 157 -17.63 -0.09 -20.53
CA HIS A 157 -17.84 0.63 -19.28
C HIS A 157 -18.92 -0.01 -18.38
N LEU A 158 -19.97 -0.64 -18.96
CA LEU A 158 -21.00 -1.33 -18.19
C LEU A 158 -20.44 -2.60 -17.54
N PHE A 159 -19.65 -3.38 -18.28
CA PHE A 159 -18.98 -4.56 -17.75
C PHE A 159 -18.04 -4.18 -16.61
N ILE A 160 -17.15 -3.22 -16.85
CA ILE A 160 -16.19 -2.75 -15.83
C ILE A 160 -16.93 -2.18 -14.60
N GLY A 161 -18.00 -1.43 -14.83
CA GLY A 161 -18.83 -0.86 -13.75
C GLY A 161 -19.54 -1.94 -12.93
N ALA A 162 -20.09 -2.96 -13.57
CA ALA A 162 -20.72 -4.09 -12.90
C ALA A 162 -19.73 -4.91 -12.06
N ILE A 163 -18.54 -5.19 -12.61
CA ILE A 163 -17.46 -5.88 -11.88
C ILE A 163 -16.97 -5.03 -10.70
N SER A 164 -16.78 -3.72 -10.91
CA SER A 164 -16.35 -2.81 -9.82
C SER A 164 -17.38 -2.73 -8.71
N GLY A 165 -18.66 -2.59 -9.04
CA GLY A 165 -19.76 -2.56 -8.08
C GLY A 165 -19.91 -3.88 -7.33
N GLY A 166 -19.84 -5.02 -8.02
CA GLY A 166 -19.88 -6.36 -7.42
C GLY A 166 -18.71 -6.61 -6.47
N LEU A 167 -17.48 -6.27 -6.89
CA LEU A 167 -16.28 -6.39 -6.06
C LEU A 167 -16.39 -5.52 -4.80
N LEU A 168 -16.67 -4.23 -4.95
CA LEU A 168 -16.76 -3.31 -3.82
C LEU A 168 -17.91 -3.68 -2.89
N GLY A 169 -19.04 -4.13 -3.41
CA GLY A 169 -20.16 -4.66 -2.61
C GLY A 169 -19.76 -5.88 -1.79
N ALA A 170 -19.07 -6.85 -2.39
CA ALA A 170 -18.54 -8.02 -1.68
C ALA A 170 -17.51 -7.62 -0.60
N LEU A 171 -16.63 -6.67 -0.89
CA LEU A 171 -15.65 -6.15 0.07
C LEU A 171 -16.31 -5.43 1.26
N VAL A 172 -17.39 -4.69 1.03
CA VAL A 172 -18.20 -4.08 2.10
C VAL A 172 -18.72 -5.18 3.02
N VAL A 173 -19.29 -6.25 2.48
CA VAL A 173 -19.78 -7.39 3.29
C VAL A 173 -18.65 -8.02 4.10
N VAL A 174 -17.52 -8.34 3.47
CA VAL A 174 -16.34 -8.94 4.15
C VAL A 174 -15.81 -8.02 5.26
N ALA A 175 -15.72 -6.72 5.00
CA ALA A 175 -15.24 -5.74 5.98
C ALA A 175 -16.19 -5.59 7.18
N VAL A 176 -17.52 -5.68 6.95
CA VAL A 176 -18.54 -5.68 8.01
C VAL A 176 -18.44 -6.94 8.87
N LEU A 177 -18.22 -8.13 8.26
CA LEU A 177 -18.01 -9.39 8.98
C LEU A 177 -16.75 -9.41 9.85
N GLY A 178 -15.79 -8.53 9.57
CA GLY A 178 -14.62 -8.25 10.38
C GLY A 178 -13.37 -9.05 10.04
N LEU A 179 -12.27 -8.79 10.77
CA LEU A 179 -10.93 -9.28 10.45
C LEU A 179 -10.80 -10.81 10.50
N ARG A 180 -11.56 -11.47 11.35
CA ARG A 180 -11.54 -12.95 11.45
C ARG A 180 -11.88 -13.63 10.12
N THR A 181 -12.82 -13.06 9.36
CA THR A 181 -13.18 -13.52 8.01
C THR A 181 -12.19 -12.99 6.98
N ALA A 182 -11.86 -11.71 7.06
CA ALA A 182 -10.99 -11.04 6.10
C ALA A 182 -9.59 -11.66 6.02
N LYS A 183 -8.99 -12.08 7.13
CA LYS A 183 -7.64 -12.70 7.12
C LYS A 183 -7.55 -13.97 6.26
N TRP A 184 -8.62 -14.77 6.17
CA TRP A 184 -8.62 -15.94 5.30
C TRP A 184 -8.60 -15.54 3.82
N VAL A 185 -9.31 -14.48 3.45
CA VAL A 185 -9.28 -13.90 2.11
C VAL A 185 -7.87 -13.35 1.81
N HIS A 186 -7.24 -12.67 2.78
CA HIS A 186 -5.88 -12.16 2.64
C HIS A 186 -4.86 -13.29 2.46
N ASN A 187 -4.89 -14.30 3.33
CA ASN A 187 -3.94 -15.42 3.28
C ASN A 187 -4.13 -16.27 2.01
N ALA A 188 -5.38 -16.54 1.61
CA ALA A 188 -5.65 -17.24 0.36
C ALA A 188 -5.13 -16.46 -0.85
N GLY A 189 -5.38 -15.15 -0.89
CA GLY A 189 -4.85 -14.25 -1.94
C GLY A 189 -3.33 -14.27 -2.00
N ALA A 190 -2.64 -14.26 -0.85
CA ALA A 190 -1.19 -14.30 -0.78
C ALA A 190 -0.61 -15.64 -1.25
N VAL A 191 -1.19 -16.76 -0.84
CA VAL A 191 -0.76 -18.11 -1.26
C VAL A 191 -0.98 -18.31 -2.76
N LEU A 192 -2.13 -17.88 -3.28
CA LEU A 192 -2.42 -17.96 -4.72
C LEU A 192 -1.51 -17.03 -5.54
N LEU A 193 -1.15 -15.87 -5.00
CA LEU A 193 -0.15 -14.99 -5.61
C LEU A 193 1.21 -15.68 -5.72
N LEU A 194 1.68 -16.32 -4.65
CA LEU A 194 2.94 -17.05 -4.66
C LEU A 194 2.92 -18.19 -5.67
N GLY A 195 1.81 -18.94 -5.76
CA GLY A 195 1.62 -19.99 -6.77
C GLY A 195 1.62 -19.44 -8.20
N ALA A 196 0.92 -18.32 -8.44
CA ALA A 196 0.91 -17.67 -9.75
C ALA A 196 2.30 -17.15 -10.13
N PHE A 197 3.06 -16.58 -9.19
CA PHE A 197 4.45 -16.17 -9.46
C PHE A 197 5.36 -17.35 -9.70
N ALA A 198 5.25 -18.45 -8.94
CA ALA A 198 6.02 -19.66 -9.20
C ALA A 198 5.76 -20.18 -10.62
N LEU A 199 4.50 -20.22 -11.05
CA LEU A 199 4.13 -20.59 -12.42
C LEU A 199 4.72 -19.60 -13.43
N LEU A 200 4.62 -18.30 -13.20
CA LEU A 200 5.20 -17.26 -14.07
C LEU A 200 6.70 -17.43 -14.24
N LEU A 201 7.44 -17.74 -13.17
CA LEU A 201 8.89 -17.89 -13.21
C LEU A 201 9.35 -19.15 -13.96
N VAL A 202 8.57 -20.22 -13.89
CA VAL A 202 8.88 -21.49 -14.58
C VAL A 202 8.48 -21.45 -16.07
N LEU A 203 7.48 -20.66 -16.43
CA LEU A 203 6.89 -20.63 -17.76
C LEU A 203 7.87 -20.28 -18.89
N PRO A 204 8.81 -19.31 -18.77
CA PRO A 204 9.83 -19.04 -19.78
C PRO A 204 10.77 -20.25 -19.99
N ALA A 205 11.17 -20.94 -18.93
CA ALA A 205 12.02 -22.13 -19.01
C ALA A 205 11.29 -23.26 -19.76
N ILE A 206 10.01 -23.47 -19.49
CA ILE A 206 9.18 -24.43 -20.26
C ILE A 206 9.11 -24.04 -21.72
N ASN A 207 9.00 -22.76 -22.06
CA ASN A 207 8.96 -22.27 -23.42
C ASN A 207 10.30 -22.44 -24.15
N VAL A 208 11.42 -22.30 -23.46
CA VAL A 208 12.76 -22.64 -24.00
C VAL A 208 12.84 -24.15 -24.30
N TRP A 209 12.42 -24.99 -23.36
CA TRP A 209 12.42 -26.45 -23.54
C TRP A 209 11.51 -26.91 -24.68
N ARG A 210 10.38 -26.23 -24.91
CA ARG A 210 9.46 -26.49 -26.03
C ARG A 210 9.95 -25.90 -27.37
N GLY A 211 11.03 -25.11 -27.36
CA GLY A 211 11.55 -24.46 -28.57
C GLY A 211 10.73 -23.24 -29.03
N THR A 212 9.75 -22.77 -28.24
CA THR A 212 8.96 -21.58 -28.56
C THR A 212 9.69 -20.28 -28.17
N LEU A 213 10.64 -20.36 -27.22
CA LEU A 213 11.62 -19.32 -26.90
C LEU A 213 13.03 -19.82 -27.22
N ARG A 214 13.88 -18.98 -27.86
CA ARG A 214 15.26 -19.34 -28.19
C ARG A 214 16.14 -19.46 -26.93
N ALA A 215 16.00 -18.55 -25.99
CA ALA A 215 16.77 -18.52 -24.76
C ALA A 215 16.03 -17.67 -23.68
N TYR A 216 16.35 -17.94 -22.43
CA TYR A 216 15.86 -17.14 -21.29
C TYR A 216 16.99 -16.81 -20.33
N HIS A 217 17.31 -15.54 -20.21
CA HIS A 217 18.36 -15.02 -19.35
C HIS A 217 17.76 -14.03 -18.32
N PRO A 218 17.20 -14.53 -17.19
CA PRO A 218 16.42 -13.73 -16.25
C PRO A 218 17.22 -12.62 -15.54
N LEU A 219 18.55 -12.75 -15.50
CA LEU A 219 19.43 -11.82 -14.80
C LEU A 219 20.27 -10.95 -15.76
N THR A 220 19.88 -10.82 -17.02
CA THR A 220 20.55 -9.91 -17.95
C THR A 220 20.36 -8.48 -17.50
N MET A 221 21.47 -7.75 -17.33
CA MET A 221 21.49 -6.36 -16.90
C MET A 221 22.17 -5.48 -17.93
N THR A 222 21.58 -4.34 -18.20
CA THR A 222 22.20 -3.24 -18.97
C THR A 222 22.29 -1.99 -18.11
N ALA A 223 23.25 -1.11 -18.45
CA ALA A 223 23.38 0.17 -17.75
C ALA A 223 22.09 0.99 -17.88
N PRO A 224 21.58 1.57 -16.75
CA PRO A 224 20.34 2.33 -16.77
C PRO A 224 20.55 3.69 -17.49
N ALA A 225 19.73 3.97 -18.51
CA ALA A 225 19.66 5.31 -19.08
C ALA A 225 18.82 6.23 -18.18
N LEU A 226 19.38 7.34 -17.75
CA LEU A 226 18.70 8.29 -16.83
C LEU A 226 17.85 9.31 -17.61
N THR A 227 16.92 8.83 -18.43
CA THR A 227 15.92 9.66 -19.11
C THR A 227 14.79 10.04 -18.15
N LEU A 228 14.05 11.13 -18.44
CA LEU A 228 12.86 11.51 -17.65
C LEU A 228 11.83 10.38 -17.59
N PHE A 229 11.66 9.62 -18.67
CA PHE A 229 10.76 8.48 -18.72
C PHE A 229 11.21 7.36 -17.77
N ASN A 230 12.49 6.99 -17.81
CA ASN A 230 13.04 5.94 -16.95
C ASN A 230 13.07 6.37 -15.47
N LEU A 231 13.36 7.66 -15.19
CA LEU A 231 13.29 8.22 -13.83
C LEU A 231 11.85 8.26 -13.30
N ASN A 232 10.86 8.54 -14.15
CA ASN A 232 9.46 8.43 -13.76
C ASN A 232 9.09 6.99 -13.39
N ILE A 233 9.47 6.02 -14.22
CA ILE A 233 9.27 4.61 -13.89
C ILE A 233 10.02 4.23 -12.60
N PHE A 234 11.28 4.62 -12.45
CA PHE A 234 12.04 4.40 -11.22
C PHE A 234 11.30 4.91 -9.97
N GLY A 235 10.78 6.14 -10.02
CA GLY A 235 9.99 6.70 -8.93
C GLY A 235 8.74 5.88 -8.62
N LYS A 236 8.03 5.42 -9.67
CA LYS A 236 6.85 4.55 -9.55
C LYS A 236 7.21 3.19 -8.94
N LEU A 237 8.33 2.58 -9.33
CA LEU A 237 8.81 1.32 -8.74
C LEU A 237 9.18 1.52 -7.26
N ALA A 238 9.88 2.61 -6.95
CA ALA A 238 10.32 2.92 -5.59
C ALA A 238 9.11 3.18 -4.66
N VAL A 239 8.32 4.20 -4.95
CA VAL A 239 7.25 4.64 -4.05
C VAL A 239 5.95 3.88 -4.31
N GLY A 240 5.56 3.67 -5.57
CA GLY A 240 4.35 2.90 -5.89
C GLY A 240 4.49 1.42 -5.58
N GLY A 241 5.60 0.80 -6.01
CA GLY A 241 5.80 -0.65 -5.93
C GLY A 241 6.31 -1.15 -4.58
N LEU A 242 7.14 -0.38 -3.86
CA LEU A 242 7.84 -0.84 -2.66
C LEU A 242 7.35 -0.20 -1.34
N SER A 243 6.26 0.56 -1.37
CA SER A 243 5.63 1.12 -0.16
C SER A 243 4.85 0.06 0.62
N GLY A 244 4.61 0.31 1.92
CA GLY A 244 3.64 -0.49 2.68
C GLY A 244 4.10 -0.97 4.05
N PHE A 245 5.32 -0.66 4.48
CA PHE A 245 5.81 -1.06 5.80
C PHE A 245 5.00 -0.50 6.95
N GLU A 246 4.61 0.75 6.86
CA GLU A 246 3.82 1.42 7.89
C GLU A 246 2.39 0.90 7.95
N TYR A 247 1.89 0.29 6.86
CA TYR A 247 0.54 -0.28 6.84
C TYR A 247 0.39 -1.46 7.81
N VAL A 248 1.43 -2.29 7.93
CA VAL A 248 1.44 -3.38 8.92
C VAL A 248 1.47 -2.84 10.35
N ALA A 249 2.06 -1.65 10.56
CA ALA A 249 2.02 -1.00 11.86
C ALA A 249 0.59 -0.55 12.25
N VAL A 250 -0.30 -0.30 11.29
CA VAL A 250 -1.73 -0.03 11.55
C VAL A 250 -2.43 -1.26 12.15
N LEU A 251 -1.98 -2.47 11.79
CA LEU A 251 -2.50 -3.74 12.30
C LEU A 251 -1.85 -4.19 13.62
N ALA A 252 -0.96 -3.36 14.20
CA ALA A 252 -0.22 -3.71 15.42
C ALA A 252 -1.13 -4.07 16.60
N GLY A 253 -2.28 -3.39 16.76
CA GLY A 253 -3.25 -3.67 17.83
C GLY A 253 -3.93 -5.04 17.69
N GLU A 254 -3.96 -5.64 16.51
CA GLU A 254 -4.55 -6.95 16.21
C GLU A 254 -3.48 -8.06 16.05
N THR A 255 -2.21 -7.73 16.29
CA THR A 255 -1.05 -8.61 16.11
C THR A 255 -0.53 -9.13 17.44
N ARG A 256 -0.32 -10.44 17.53
CA ARG A 256 0.36 -11.10 18.67
C ARG A 256 1.82 -10.68 18.69
N ASP A 257 2.36 -10.28 19.85
CA ASP A 257 3.75 -9.81 20.01
C ASP A 257 4.19 -8.84 18.90
N ALA A 258 3.39 -7.79 18.67
CA ALA A 258 3.51 -6.87 17.52
C ALA A 258 4.93 -6.36 17.30
N GLY A 259 5.62 -5.91 18.36
CA GLY A 259 6.99 -5.34 18.26
C GLY A 259 8.02 -6.31 17.69
N ARG A 260 7.89 -7.61 17.97
CA ARG A 260 8.81 -8.66 17.49
C ARG A 260 8.37 -9.20 16.12
N ASN A 261 7.07 -9.47 15.97
CA ASN A 261 6.55 -10.15 14.78
C ASN A 261 6.51 -9.23 13.57
N ILE A 262 6.23 -7.93 13.74
CA ILE A 262 6.29 -6.95 12.65
C ILE A 262 7.72 -6.86 12.08
N ALA A 263 8.74 -6.69 12.95
CA ALA A 263 10.13 -6.59 12.48
C ALA A 263 10.60 -7.87 11.78
N ARG A 264 10.22 -9.06 12.31
CA ARG A 264 10.58 -10.35 11.70
C ARG A 264 9.86 -10.57 10.37
N SER A 265 8.58 -10.23 10.27
CA SER A 265 7.82 -10.39 9.02
C SER A 265 8.45 -9.58 7.89
N VAL A 266 8.94 -8.37 8.18
CA VAL A 266 9.64 -7.53 7.22
C VAL A 266 10.93 -8.18 6.72
N ILE A 267 11.77 -8.70 7.63
CA ILE A 267 13.05 -9.34 7.29
C ILE A 267 12.81 -10.59 6.41
N ILE A 268 11.75 -11.36 6.68
CA ILE A 268 11.41 -12.55 5.90
C ILE A 268 10.79 -12.18 4.56
N ALA A 269 9.87 -11.22 4.53
CA ALA A 269 9.16 -10.84 3.31
C ALA A 269 10.04 -10.09 2.30
N ALA A 270 10.99 -9.26 2.76
CA ALA A 270 11.79 -8.40 1.91
C ALA A 270 12.54 -9.14 0.77
N PRO A 271 13.32 -10.21 1.02
CA PRO A 271 14.02 -10.93 -0.05
C PRO A 271 13.04 -11.64 -1.00
N ILE A 272 11.90 -12.12 -0.50
CA ILE A 272 10.87 -12.76 -1.33
C ILE A 272 10.28 -11.72 -2.29
N ILE A 273 9.91 -10.55 -1.79
CA ILE A 273 9.37 -9.43 -2.58
C ILE A 273 10.39 -9.01 -3.65
N ALA A 274 11.67 -8.89 -3.29
CA ALA A 274 12.74 -8.53 -4.21
C ALA A 274 12.84 -9.53 -5.38
N LEU A 275 12.88 -10.82 -5.07
CA LEU A 275 12.94 -11.88 -6.06
C LEU A 275 11.68 -11.90 -6.94
N MET A 276 10.50 -11.74 -6.35
CA MET A 276 9.25 -11.72 -7.11
C MET A 276 9.24 -10.56 -8.12
N PHE A 277 9.66 -9.36 -7.74
CA PHE A 277 9.69 -8.23 -8.67
C PHE A 277 10.74 -8.40 -9.78
N ILE A 278 11.97 -8.73 -9.43
CA ILE A 278 13.06 -8.86 -10.41
C ILE A 278 12.80 -10.00 -11.39
N LEU A 279 12.56 -11.20 -10.86
CA LEU A 279 12.36 -12.39 -11.70
C LEU A 279 10.99 -12.37 -12.41
N GLY A 280 9.95 -11.84 -11.75
CA GLY A 280 8.62 -11.67 -12.35
C GLY A 280 8.67 -10.71 -13.53
N THR A 281 9.39 -9.58 -13.41
CA THR A 281 9.60 -8.65 -14.53
C THR A 281 10.35 -9.33 -15.67
N SER A 282 11.43 -10.07 -15.37
CA SER A 282 12.20 -10.81 -16.39
C SER A 282 11.35 -11.86 -17.11
N ALA A 283 10.46 -12.55 -16.39
CA ALA A 283 9.56 -13.54 -16.98
C ALA A 283 8.50 -12.89 -17.89
N VAL A 284 7.92 -11.76 -17.50
CA VAL A 284 6.99 -11.01 -18.35
C VAL A 284 7.67 -10.52 -19.62
N GLN A 285 8.89 -9.97 -19.51
CA GLN A 285 9.68 -9.52 -20.68
C GLN A 285 10.06 -10.65 -21.64
N ALA A 286 10.29 -11.86 -21.13
CA ALA A 286 10.56 -13.03 -21.96
C ALA A 286 9.35 -13.49 -22.79
N LEU A 287 8.14 -13.27 -22.26
CA LEU A 287 6.88 -13.76 -22.83
C LEU A 287 6.08 -12.70 -23.59
N THR A 288 6.41 -11.42 -23.38
CA THR A 288 5.65 -10.30 -23.94
C THR A 288 6.60 -9.21 -24.43
N PRO A 289 6.48 -8.75 -25.71
CA PRO A 289 7.25 -7.62 -26.21
C PRO A 289 7.03 -6.35 -25.35
N GLN A 290 8.11 -5.58 -25.16
CA GLN A 290 8.14 -4.44 -24.24
C GLN A 290 7.10 -3.35 -24.57
N ASP A 291 6.83 -3.12 -25.85
CA ASP A 291 5.86 -2.14 -26.36
C ASP A 291 4.40 -2.60 -26.19
N GLN A 292 4.16 -3.91 -26.07
CA GLN A 292 2.83 -4.51 -25.97
C GLN A 292 2.42 -4.89 -24.54
N VAL A 293 3.26 -4.60 -23.54
CA VAL A 293 2.96 -4.97 -22.14
C VAL A 293 1.72 -4.23 -21.65
N ASP A 294 0.70 -5.00 -21.27
CA ASP A 294 -0.49 -4.52 -20.58
C ASP A 294 -0.14 -4.15 -19.13
N LEU A 295 -0.31 -2.88 -18.74
CA LEU A 295 0.01 -2.42 -17.39
C LEU A 295 -1.05 -2.82 -16.34
N ILE A 296 -2.26 -3.15 -16.77
CA ILE A 296 -3.33 -3.59 -15.86
C ILE A 296 -3.15 -5.07 -15.53
N GLY A 297 -2.94 -5.91 -16.56
CA GLY A 297 -2.83 -7.35 -16.44
C GLY A 297 -1.57 -7.96 -17.06
N PRO A 298 -0.36 -7.52 -16.68
CA PRO A 298 0.88 -8.03 -17.31
C PRO A 298 1.13 -9.52 -17.07
N ILE A 299 0.73 -10.04 -15.89
CA ILE A 299 0.89 -11.47 -15.57
C ILE A 299 -0.18 -12.33 -16.28
N PRO A 300 -1.49 -11.99 -16.25
CA PRO A 300 -2.47 -12.62 -17.13
C PRO A 300 -2.08 -12.65 -18.60
N GLN A 301 -1.55 -11.55 -19.14
CA GLN A 301 -1.05 -11.47 -20.50
C GLN A 301 0.12 -12.45 -20.75
N ALA A 302 1.09 -12.47 -19.83
CA ALA A 302 2.23 -13.38 -19.93
C ALA A 302 1.81 -14.86 -19.88
N PHE A 303 0.83 -15.21 -19.05
CA PHE A 303 0.26 -16.57 -19.03
C PHE A 303 -0.35 -16.94 -20.37
N ARG A 304 -1.12 -16.02 -20.96
CA ARG A 304 -1.72 -16.25 -22.27
C ARG A 304 -0.67 -16.47 -23.35
N ASN A 305 0.34 -15.61 -23.41
CA ASN A 305 1.41 -15.70 -24.39
C ASN A 305 2.27 -16.95 -24.19
N GLY A 306 2.60 -17.30 -22.94
CA GLY A 306 3.50 -18.41 -22.62
C GLY A 306 2.85 -19.79 -22.66
N MET A 307 1.54 -19.91 -22.40
CA MET A 307 0.83 -21.20 -22.47
C MET A 307 0.36 -21.52 -23.89
N GLY A 308 0.19 -20.51 -24.75
CA GLY A 308 -0.20 -20.68 -26.15
C GLY A 308 -1.64 -21.21 -26.32
N SER A 309 -1.90 -21.89 -27.44
CA SER A 309 -3.23 -22.41 -27.81
C SER A 309 -3.40 -23.93 -27.63
N GLY A 310 -2.40 -24.62 -27.10
CA GLY A 310 -2.45 -26.08 -26.87
C GLY A 310 -3.18 -26.50 -25.60
N ALA A 311 -2.99 -27.75 -25.17
CA ALA A 311 -3.59 -28.31 -23.96
C ALA A 311 -3.30 -27.47 -22.69
N ALA A 312 -2.14 -26.80 -22.64
CA ALA A 312 -1.79 -25.91 -21.54
C ALA A 312 -2.71 -24.67 -21.46
N ALA A 313 -3.38 -24.28 -22.53
CA ALA A 313 -4.31 -23.16 -22.53
C ALA A 313 -5.51 -23.36 -21.57
N ILE A 314 -5.88 -24.61 -21.28
CA ILE A 314 -6.91 -24.97 -20.29
C ILE A 314 -6.55 -24.43 -18.89
N LEU A 315 -5.25 -24.29 -18.59
CA LEU A 315 -4.80 -23.79 -17.30
C LEU A 315 -4.84 -22.25 -17.20
N ILE A 316 -4.97 -21.52 -18.29
CA ILE A 316 -4.98 -20.05 -18.31
C ILE A 316 -6.05 -19.48 -17.38
N PRO A 317 -7.33 -19.88 -17.46
CA PRO A 317 -8.36 -19.36 -16.55
C PRO A 317 -8.01 -19.54 -15.07
N PHE A 318 -7.49 -20.71 -14.70
CA PHE A 318 -7.10 -21.00 -13.30
C PHE A 318 -5.92 -20.14 -12.84
N ALA A 319 -4.90 -19.98 -13.67
CA ALA A 319 -3.76 -19.12 -13.40
C ALA A 319 -4.17 -17.64 -13.25
N VAL A 320 -5.05 -17.18 -14.14
CA VAL A 320 -5.58 -15.81 -14.09
C VAL A 320 -6.47 -15.61 -12.86
N LEU A 321 -7.32 -16.58 -12.52
CA LEU A 321 -8.14 -16.52 -11.30
C LEU A 321 -7.30 -16.50 -10.03
N ALA A 322 -6.14 -17.17 -10.01
CA ALA A 322 -5.21 -17.08 -8.89
C ALA A 322 -4.65 -15.65 -8.71
N VAL A 323 -4.30 -14.96 -9.81
CA VAL A 323 -3.90 -13.55 -9.79
C VAL A 323 -5.06 -12.65 -9.37
N THR A 324 -6.28 -12.94 -9.83
CA THR A 324 -7.50 -12.20 -9.46
C THR A 324 -7.79 -12.34 -7.95
N ALA A 325 -7.63 -13.54 -7.41
CA ALA A 325 -7.78 -13.78 -5.97
C ALA A 325 -6.79 -12.95 -5.14
N ARG A 326 -5.55 -12.75 -5.63
CA ARG A 326 -4.61 -11.80 -5.04
C ARG A 326 -5.18 -10.38 -5.01
N THR A 327 -5.71 -9.89 -6.15
CA THR A 327 -6.29 -8.55 -6.23
C THR A 327 -7.46 -8.39 -5.25
N ILE A 328 -8.33 -9.39 -5.14
CA ILE A 328 -9.43 -9.42 -4.16
C ILE A 328 -8.88 -9.41 -2.72
N GLY A 329 -7.87 -10.23 -2.42
CA GLY A 329 -7.23 -10.31 -1.12
C GLY A 329 -6.61 -8.98 -0.70
N ASN A 330 -5.86 -8.34 -1.60
CA ASN A 330 -5.26 -7.03 -1.37
C ASN A 330 -6.31 -5.92 -1.20
N SER A 331 -7.36 -5.94 -2.02
CA SER A 331 -8.48 -5.00 -1.89
C SER A 331 -9.18 -5.15 -0.53
N SER A 332 -9.40 -6.39 -0.08
CA SER A 332 -9.98 -6.69 1.23
C SER A 332 -9.07 -6.20 2.37
N LEU A 333 -7.76 -6.41 2.27
CA LEU A 333 -6.77 -5.94 3.24
C LEU A 333 -6.79 -4.41 3.34
N LEU A 334 -6.69 -3.73 2.20
CA LEU A 334 -6.71 -2.28 2.12
C LEU A 334 -8.02 -1.71 2.67
N PHE A 335 -9.15 -2.28 2.29
CA PHE A 335 -10.48 -1.88 2.75
C PHE A 335 -10.61 -2.01 4.27
N THR A 336 -10.18 -3.14 4.82
CA THR A 336 -10.20 -3.43 6.26
C THR A 336 -9.37 -2.42 7.06
N GLY A 337 -8.14 -2.14 6.63
CA GLY A 337 -7.26 -1.17 7.30
C GLY A 337 -7.81 0.26 7.20
N THR A 338 -8.24 0.67 6.01
CA THR A 338 -8.75 2.02 5.74
C THR A 338 -10.01 2.34 6.54
N SER A 339 -10.91 1.36 6.71
CA SER A 339 -12.14 1.56 7.49
C SER A 339 -11.90 1.83 8.97
N ARG A 340 -10.75 1.43 9.51
CA ARG A 340 -10.35 1.61 10.90
C ARG A 340 -9.50 2.87 11.13
N MET A 341 -8.94 3.45 10.07
CA MET A 341 -8.08 4.63 10.20
C MET A 341 -8.73 5.80 10.96
N PRO A 342 -10.01 6.14 10.76
CA PRO A 342 -10.65 7.20 11.53
C PRO A 342 -10.62 6.97 13.03
N MET A 343 -10.60 5.71 13.49
CA MET A 343 -10.55 5.36 14.92
C MET A 343 -9.13 5.41 15.48
N VAL A 344 -8.14 4.92 14.70
CA VAL A 344 -6.73 4.81 15.13
C VAL A 344 -6.02 6.16 15.07
N ALA A 345 -6.36 6.99 14.08
CA ALA A 345 -5.68 8.25 13.83
C ALA A 345 -6.01 9.38 14.83
N GLY A 346 -6.91 9.16 15.81
CA GLY A 346 -7.31 10.20 16.75
C GLY A 346 -8.08 11.34 16.10
N TRP A 347 -8.84 11.01 15.06
CA TRP A 347 -9.66 11.96 14.30
C TRP A 347 -11.03 12.25 14.92
N ASP A 348 -11.37 11.58 16.00
CA ASP A 348 -12.67 11.58 16.70
C ASP A 348 -13.20 12.97 17.02
N ARG A 349 -12.31 13.97 17.17
CA ARG A 349 -12.70 15.38 17.37
C ARG A 349 -12.67 16.22 16.10
N LEU A 350 -12.08 15.71 15.00
CA LEU A 350 -11.87 16.46 13.76
C LEU A 350 -12.84 16.04 12.66
N ILE A 351 -13.34 14.81 12.73
CA ILE A 351 -14.36 14.26 11.82
C ILE A 351 -15.62 13.86 12.63
N PRO A 352 -16.78 13.75 11.97
CA PRO A 352 -18.00 13.35 12.67
C PRO A 352 -17.86 12.00 13.39
N PRO A 353 -18.35 11.85 14.64
CA PRO A 353 -18.31 10.58 15.40
C PRO A 353 -19.00 9.41 14.68
N TRP A 354 -19.82 9.72 13.70
CA TRP A 354 -20.50 8.77 12.82
C TRP A 354 -19.53 7.76 12.17
N PHE A 355 -18.30 8.19 11.81
CA PHE A 355 -17.29 7.33 11.20
C PHE A 355 -16.69 6.28 12.14
N SER A 356 -16.63 6.57 13.43
CA SER A 356 -16.04 5.69 14.46
C SER A 356 -17.08 4.82 15.19
N ARG A 357 -18.37 4.97 14.87
CA ARG A 357 -19.44 4.18 15.49
C ARG A 357 -19.34 2.71 15.10
N LEU A 358 -19.17 1.83 16.10
CA LEU A 358 -19.08 0.38 15.91
C LEU A 358 -20.47 -0.26 15.86
N HIS A 359 -20.60 -1.27 15.00
CA HIS A 359 -21.79 -2.12 14.94
C HIS A 359 -21.85 -3.05 16.16
N ASP A 360 -23.01 -3.21 16.80
CA ASP A 360 -23.15 -3.92 18.07
C ASP A 360 -22.69 -5.39 17.99
N ARG A 361 -23.05 -6.10 16.93
CA ARG A 361 -22.74 -7.53 16.73
C ARG A 361 -21.32 -7.77 16.19
N TYR A 362 -20.91 -7.03 15.14
CA TYR A 362 -19.66 -7.30 14.42
C TYR A 362 -18.47 -6.50 14.96
N ARG A 363 -18.72 -5.47 15.77
CA ARG A 363 -17.69 -4.57 16.32
C ARG A 363 -16.82 -3.94 15.24
N THR A 364 -17.42 -3.62 14.10
CA THR A 364 -16.79 -2.98 12.93
C THR A 364 -17.44 -1.63 12.65
N PRO A 365 -16.70 -0.64 12.09
CA PRO A 365 -17.23 0.70 11.78
C PRO A 365 -18.01 0.69 10.46
N VAL A 366 -19.23 0.16 10.47
CA VAL A 366 -20.06 -0.06 9.25
C VAL A 366 -20.25 1.23 8.45
N ASN A 367 -20.43 2.36 9.13
CA ASN A 367 -20.60 3.65 8.45
C ASN A 367 -19.36 4.07 7.66
N SER A 368 -18.17 3.91 8.25
CA SER A 368 -16.89 4.16 7.57
C SER A 368 -16.73 3.20 6.37
N VAL A 369 -17.06 1.92 6.57
CA VAL A 369 -17.03 0.89 5.52
C VAL A 369 -17.93 1.28 4.33
N ALA A 370 -19.18 1.64 4.58
CA ALA A 370 -20.13 2.04 3.55
C ALA A 370 -19.68 3.31 2.80
N PHE A 371 -19.18 4.31 3.52
CA PHE A 371 -18.68 5.54 2.93
C PHE A 371 -17.47 5.29 2.02
N ILE A 372 -16.51 4.48 2.46
CA ILE A 372 -15.32 4.13 1.65
C ILE A 372 -15.74 3.39 0.38
N GLY A 373 -16.66 2.42 0.49
CA GLY A 373 -17.18 1.70 -0.66
C GLY A 373 -17.85 2.62 -1.69
N ALA A 374 -18.68 3.55 -1.23
CA ALA A 374 -19.33 4.52 -2.10
C ALA A 374 -18.33 5.47 -2.77
N CYS A 375 -17.35 6.01 -2.03
CA CYS A 375 -16.31 6.87 -2.58
C CYS A 375 -15.40 6.12 -3.57
N ALA A 376 -14.99 4.89 -3.26
CA ALA A 376 -14.17 4.09 -4.17
C ALA A 376 -14.91 3.80 -5.48
N LEU A 377 -16.21 3.51 -5.42
CA LEU A 377 -17.04 3.33 -6.61
C LEU A 377 -17.16 4.62 -7.42
N ALA A 378 -17.34 5.77 -6.76
CA ALA A 378 -17.36 7.07 -7.42
C ALA A 378 -16.03 7.37 -8.15
N PHE A 379 -14.87 7.06 -7.53
CA PHE A 379 -13.56 7.19 -8.18
C PHE A 379 -13.39 6.22 -9.34
N ALA A 380 -13.88 4.99 -9.24
CA ALA A 380 -13.86 4.03 -10.35
C ALA A 380 -14.58 4.59 -11.58
N PHE A 381 -15.80 5.13 -11.40
CA PHE A 381 -16.55 5.74 -12.50
C PHE A 381 -15.90 7.04 -13.00
N ALA A 382 -15.47 7.92 -12.09
CA ALA A 382 -14.83 9.18 -12.47
C ALA A 382 -13.54 8.96 -13.27
N GLY A 383 -12.75 7.94 -12.94
CA GLY A 383 -11.53 7.58 -13.66
C GLY A 383 -11.78 7.16 -15.11
N MET A 384 -12.93 6.55 -15.38
CA MET A 384 -13.33 6.10 -16.74
C MET A 384 -13.90 7.21 -17.61
N LEU A 385 -14.22 8.39 -17.07
CA LEU A 385 -14.80 9.49 -17.83
C LEU A 385 -13.81 10.09 -18.83
N GLY A 386 -14.06 9.90 -20.12
CA GLY A 386 -13.23 10.45 -21.19
C GLY A 386 -11.79 9.92 -21.18
N ALA A 387 -11.58 8.67 -20.78
CA ALA A 387 -10.28 8.02 -20.76
C ALA A 387 -10.41 6.56 -21.23
N GLY A 388 -9.40 6.07 -21.95
CA GLY A 388 -9.26 4.65 -22.24
C GLY A 388 -8.92 3.85 -20.97
N GLU A 389 -9.07 2.53 -21.04
CA GLU A 389 -8.88 1.64 -19.88
C GLU A 389 -7.49 1.80 -19.22
N GLN A 390 -6.42 1.81 -20.02
CA GLN A 390 -5.03 1.98 -19.53
C GLN A 390 -4.81 3.38 -18.93
N GLU A 391 -5.38 4.42 -19.54
CA GLU A 391 -5.32 5.78 -19.03
C GLU A 391 -6.06 5.92 -17.70
N ALA A 392 -7.30 5.39 -17.64
CA ALA A 392 -8.13 5.40 -16.43
C ALA A 392 -7.44 4.72 -15.26
N PHE A 393 -6.87 3.54 -15.51
CA PHE A 393 -6.09 2.80 -14.51
C PHE A 393 -4.91 3.63 -14.02
N GLN A 394 -4.12 4.21 -14.94
CA GLN A 394 -2.94 4.97 -14.58
C GLN A 394 -3.27 6.29 -13.86
N LEU A 395 -4.39 6.95 -14.20
CA LEU A 395 -4.88 8.13 -13.49
C LEU A 395 -5.14 7.81 -12.01
N LEU A 396 -5.92 6.76 -11.73
CA LEU A 396 -6.25 6.33 -10.38
C LEU A 396 -5.02 5.89 -9.60
N GLU A 397 -4.17 5.05 -10.21
CA GLU A 397 -2.96 4.53 -9.56
C GLU A 397 -1.94 5.64 -9.28
N SER A 398 -1.73 6.56 -10.22
CA SER A 398 -0.81 7.70 -10.03
C SER A 398 -1.33 8.69 -8.99
N ALA A 399 -2.62 9.05 -9.01
CA ALA A 399 -3.21 9.93 -8.01
C ALA A 399 -3.13 9.32 -6.60
N ALA A 400 -3.51 8.04 -6.47
CA ALA A 400 -3.39 7.32 -5.22
C ALA A 400 -1.93 7.28 -4.73
N SER A 401 -1.00 6.88 -5.59
CA SER A 401 0.41 6.76 -5.23
C SER A 401 1.05 8.10 -4.86
N ILE A 402 0.63 9.22 -5.47
CA ILE A 402 1.11 10.57 -5.08
C ILE A 402 0.59 10.92 -3.68
N LEU A 403 -0.70 10.68 -3.37
CA LEU A 403 -1.24 10.89 -2.02
C LEU A 403 -0.43 10.08 -0.98
N TYR A 404 -0.06 8.85 -1.31
CA TYR A 404 0.79 8.03 -0.48
C TYR A 404 2.22 8.57 -0.38
N GLY A 405 2.81 9.02 -1.49
CA GLY A 405 4.13 9.65 -1.53
C GLY A 405 4.22 10.89 -0.64
N LEU A 406 3.16 11.71 -0.57
CA LEU A 406 3.10 12.86 0.35
C LEU A 406 3.26 12.43 1.82
N THR A 407 2.74 11.27 2.21
CA THR A 407 2.92 10.74 3.57
C THR A 407 4.35 10.27 3.83
N TYR A 408 5.02 9.71 2.81
CA TYR A 408 6.43 9.32 2.90
C TYR A 408 7.38 10.50 2.96
N LEU A 409 7.09 11.61 2.27
CA LEU A 409 7.85 12.86 2.46
C LEU A 409 7.83 13.27 3.94
N VAL A 410 6.68 13.17 4.58
CA VAL A 410 6.55 13.47 6.01
C VAL A 410 7.28 12.43 6.88
N LEU A 411 7.16 11.14 6.57
CA LEU A 411 7.88 10.07 7.28
C LEU A 411 9.38 10.34 7.32
N PHE A 412 9.98 10.65 6.16
CA PHE A 412 11.40 10.94 6.07
C PHE A 412 11.79 12.31 6.67
N ALA A 413 10.87 13.28 6.70
CA ALA A 413 11.10 14.57 7.34
C ALA A 413 11.18 14.47 8.88
N ILE A 414 10.53 13.49 9.52
CA ILE A 414 10.54 13.32 10.98
C ILE A 414 11.95 13.18 11.54
N PRO A 415 12.83 12.26 11.05
CA PRO A 415 14.20 12.18 11.53
C PRO A 415 15.07 13.39 11.20
N LEU A 416 14.74 14.14 10.14
CA LEU A 416 15.52 15.30 9.68
C LEU A 416 15.25 16.53 10.56
N VAL A 417 14.00 16.86 10.81
CA VAL A 417 13.58 18.09 11.47
C VAL A 417 12.62 17.87 12.66
N GLY A 418 11.78 16.84 12.62
CA GLY A 418 10.71 16.63 13.58
C GLY A 418 11.21 16.25 14.97
N LEU A 419 12.21 15.37 15.08
CA LEU A 419 12.72 14.91 16.36
C LEU A 419 13.45 16.01 17.16
N ALA A 420 13.91 17.07 16.51
CA ALA A 420 14.50 18.21 17.20
C ALA A 420 13.53 18.87 18.20
N ARG A 421 12.23 18.86 17.92
CA ARG A 421 11.18 19.39 18.80
C ARG A 421 10.98 18.57 20.08
N THR A 422 11.38 17.30 20.09
CA THR A 422 11.33 16.42 21.26
C THR A 422 12.62 16.50 22.11
N GLY A 423 13.52 17.47 21.84
CA GLY A 423 14.83 17.59 22.49
C GLY A 423 15.83 16.51 22.08
N ARG A 424 15.55 15.71 21.07
CA ARG A 424 16.36 14.57 20.65
C ARG A 424 16.61 14.62 19.14
N ARG A 425 17.85 14.48 18.72
CA ARG A 425 18.23 14.40 17.30
C ARG A 425 18.40 12.95 16.87
N ALA A 426 18.02 12.63 15.62
CA ALA A 426 18.33 11.34 15.01
C ALA A 426 19.85 11.23 14.77
N PRO A 427 20.45 10.03 14.89
CA PRO A 427 21.83 9.78 14.49
C PRO A 427 22.12 10.21 13.06
N GLY A 428 23.36 10.62 12.77
CA GLY A 428 23.73 11.15 11.44
C GLY A 428 23.42 10.19 10.29
N TRP A 429 23.67 8.89 10.48
CA TRP A 429 23.38 7.87 9.47
C TRP A 429 21.87 7.71 9.20
N ILE A 430 21.00 7.81 10.22
CA ILE A 430 19.53 7.81 10.04
C ILE A 430 19.11 9.01 9.22
N ARG A 431 19.72 10.19 9.46
CA ARG A 431 19.44 11.40 8.69
C ARG A 431 19.87 11.24 7.24
N ALA A 432 21.06 10.67 6.97
CA ALA A 432 21.52 10.40 5.60
C ALA A 432 20.56 9.46 4.85
N VAL A 433 20.14 8.37 5.49
CA VAL A 433 19.14 7.44 4.96
C VAL A 433 17.80 8.15 4.70
N SER A 434 17.36 9.03 5.61
CA SER A 434 16.12 9.79 5.44
C SER A 434 16.22 10.80 4.28
N ILE A 435 17.39 11.39 4.02
CA ILE A 435 17.60 12.27 2.85
C ILE A 435 17.44 11.47 1.55
N ALA A 436 18.00 10.26 1.46
CA ALA A 436 17.86 9.42 0.27
C ALA A 436 16.38 9.06 0.00
N GLY A 437 15.66 8.60 1.03
CA GLY A 437 14.24 8.29 0.92
C GLY A 437 13.39 9.52 0.59
N PHE A 438 13.68 10.67 1.20
CA PHE A 438 12.99 11.93 0.91
C PHE A 438 13.20 12.38 -0.54
N ALA A 439 14.46 12.39 -1.02
CA ALA A 439 14.79 12.79 -2.38
C ALA A 439 14.14 11.88 -3.43
N THR A 440 14.19 10.55 -3.21
CA THR A 440 13.53 9.58 -4.09
C THR A 440 12.02 9.79 -4.11
N THR A 441 11.40 10.05 -2.97
CA THR A 441 9.96 10.31 -2.88
C THR A 441 9.58 11.64 -3.54
N ALA A 442 10.38 12.70 -3.36
CA ALA A 442 10.15 13.99 -4.00
C ALA A 442 10.25 13.88 -5.53
N LEU A 443 11.26 13.17 -6.03
CA LEU A 443 11.39 12.87 -7.46
C LEU A 443 10.15 12.15 -7.99
N PHE A 444 9.68 11.13 -7.27
CA PHE A 444 8.45 10.40 -7.62
C PHE A 444 7.24 11.32 -7.68
N VAL A 445 6.98 12.12 -6.65
CA VAL A 445 5.81 13.01 -6.59
C VAL A 445 5.79 13.98 -7.79
N VAL A 446 6.96 14.52 -8.15
CA VAL A 446 7.09 15.45 -9.28
C VAL A 446 6.88 14.76 -10.62
N LEU A 447 7.48 13.58 -10.83
CA LEU A 447 7.43 12.89 -12.13
C LEU A 447 6.17 12.07 -12.35
N SER A 448 5.48 11.64 -11.30
CA SER A 448 4.32 10.74 -11.43
C SER A 448 3.08 11.34 -12.06
N VAL A 449 3.06 12.67 -12.25
CA VAL A 449 2.03 13.34 -13.05
C VAL A 449 2.19 13.08 -14.56
N LEU A 450 3.37 12.60 -14.97
CA LEU A 450 3.64 12.28 -16.39
C LEU A 450 3.14 10.88 -16.73
N PRO A 451 2.46 10.69 -17.88
CA PRO A 451 2.00 9.37 -18.30
C PRO A 451 3.16 8.47 -18.73
N ILE A 452 3.03 7.16 -18.49
CA ILE A 452 3.90 6.10 -19.01
C ILE A 452 3.18 5.24 -20.07
N VAL A 453 1.93 5.57 -20.37
CA VAL A 453 1.10 5.00 -21.44
C VAL A 453 0.83 6.05 -22.53
N ALA A 454 0.35 5.61 -23.68
CA ALA A 454 -0.17 6.51 -24.71
C ALA A 454 -1.45 7.17 -24.18
N VAL A 455 -1.50 8.50 -24.24
CA VAL A 455 -2.64 9.34 -23.84
C VAL A 455 -2.88 10.39 -24.92
N ASP A 456 -4.13 10.80 -25.08
CA ASP A 456 -4.49 11.82 -26.07
C ASP A 456 -3.80 13.15 -25.78
N SER A 457 -3.68 13.54 -24.51
CA SER A 457 -3.00 14.77 -24.10
C SER A 457 -2.27 14.59 -22.77
N ARG A 458 -0.93 14.69 -22.82
CA ARG A 458 -0.07 14.65 -21.62
C ARG A 458 -0.41 15.77 -20.62
N THR A 459 -0.78 16.95 -21.12
CA THR A 459 -1.15 18.09 -20.28
C THR A 459 -2.46 17.82 -19.54
N VAL A 460 -3.49 17.35 -20.26
CA VAL A 460 -4.78 17.01 -19.65
C VAL A 460 -4.62 15.92 -18.60
N PHE A 461 -3.83 14.88 -18.91
CA PHE A 461 -3.51 13.81 -17.96
C PHE A 461 -2.87 14.36 -16.67
N ALA A 462 -1.83 15.20 -16.81
CA ALA A 462 -1.13 15.80 -15.68
C ALA A 462 -2.05 16.73 -14.86
N VAL A 463 -2.90 17.52 -15.52
CA VAL A 463 -3.87 18.42 -14.87
C VAL A 463 -4.93 17.60 -14.11
N LYS A 464 -5.46 16.52 -14.68
CA LYS A 464 -6.41 15.63 -13.98
C LYS A 464 -5.82 15.09 -12.67
N ILE A 465 -4.57 14.59 -12.69
CA ILE A 465 -3.89 14.09 -11.48
C ILE A 465 -3.64 15.23 -10.48
N ALA A 466 -3.05 16.34 -10.92
CA ALA A 466 -2.73 17.46 -10.05
C ALA A 466 -4.00 18.05 -9.40
N ALA A 467 -5.07 18.25 -10.17
CA ALA A 467 -6.34 18.76 -9.68
C ALA A 467 -6.96 17.81 -8.64
N THR A 468 -6.91 16.49 -8.90
CA THR A 468 -7.39 15.47 -7.94
C THR A 468 -6.61 15.54 -6.63
N VAL A 469 -5.28 15.48 -6.68
CA VAL A 469 -4.44 15.49 -5.48
C VAL A 469 -4.58 16.80 -4.70
N ILE A 470 -4.50 17.93 -5.38
CA ILE A 470 -4.60 19.28 -4.76
C ILE A 470 -6.01 19.47 -4.19
N GLY A 471 -7.05 19.19 -4.98
CA GLY A 471 -8.45 19.36 -4.56
C GLY A 471 -8.78 18.54 -3.31
N LEU A 472 -8.37 17.26 -3.28
CA LEU A 472 -8.56 16.38 -2.12
C LEU A 472 -7.80 16.89 -0.88
N ASN A 473 -6.58 17.39 -1.04
CA ASN A 473 -5.83 17.98 0.07
C ASN A 473 -6.43 19.31 0.56
N LEU A 474 -6.95 20.16 -0.34
CA LEU A 474 -7.68 21.37 0.06
C LEU A 474 -8.93 21.05 0.88
N ILE A 475 -9.68 20.01 0.50
CA ILE A 475 -10.81 19.51 1.30
C ILE A 475 -10.32 19.11 2.70
N GLY A 476 -9.21 18.38 2.81
CA GLY A 476 -8.61 18.01 4.08
C GLY A 476 -8.25 19.21 4.96
N VAL A 477 -7.64 20.24 4.38
CA VAL A 477 -7.30 21.49 5.10
C VAL A 477 -8.56 22.20 5.60
N VAL A 478 -9.62 22.28 4.79
CA VAL A 478 -10.89 22.90 5.18
C VAL A 478 -11.54 22.12 6.32
N LEU A 479 -11.58 20.79 6.24
CA LEU A 479 -12.12 19.93 7.29
C LEU A 479 -11.35 20.10 8.61
N TYR A 480 -10.02 20.10 8.54
CA TYR A 480 -9.17 20.34 9.72
C TYR A 480 -9.48 21.68 10.40
N ARG A 481 -9.54 22.76 9.60
CA ARG A 481 -9.84 24.11 10.14
C ARG A 481 -11.22 24.15 10.82
N ARG A 482 -12.26 23.59 10.17
CA ARG A 482 -13.62 23.53 10.74
C ARG A 482 -13.71 22.64 11.98
N GLY A 483 -12.98 21.52 12.00
CA GLY A 483 -12.94 20.64 13.17
C GLY A 483 -12.29 21.32 14.39
N ARG A 484 -11.21 22.08 14.16
CA ARG A 484 -10.52 22.81 15.22
C ARG A 484 -11.38 23.91 15.84
N THR A 485 -12.17 24.64 15.05
CA THR A 485 -13.07 25.68 15.57
C THR A 485 -14.25 25.14 16.39
N ARG A 486 -14.60 23.87 16.23
CA ARG A 486 -15.65 23.19 17.03
C ARG A 486 -15.12 22.56 18.32
N ALA A 487 -13.82 22.35 18.41
CA ALA A 487 -13.18 21.68 19.55
C ALA A 487 -12.55 22.68 20.56
N GLY A 488 -12.41 23.96 20.20
CA GLY A 488 -12.04 25.09 21.09
C GLY A 488 -13.26 25.92 21.43
#